data_8f75ab043ba1004d1f47f4122e111ca5
#
_entry.id   8f75ab043ba1004d1f47f4122e111ca5
#
_cell.length_a   1.000
_cell.length_b   1.000
_cell.length_c   1.000
_cell.angle_alpha   90.00
_cell.angle_beta   90.00
_cell.angle_gamma   90.00
#
_symmetry.space_group_name_H-M   'P 1'
#
loop_
_entity.id
_entity.type
_entity.pdbx_description
1 polymer ?
#
loop_
_entity_poly.entity_id
_entity_poly.type
_entity_poly.pdbx_seq_one_letter_code
_entity_poly.pdbx_strand_id
1 'polypeptide(L)'
;DKQLQLAVNLRAPKGKSPEQLKSEVKAKLDHWLAKTTIAMRYSHSQRKPMYRNPEGKWVNALLDIATENLNMPRRFGSSGGATSIHDLPNGVQFGLAMPDQKYTGHNANEFKRVEQFMLDLRIVTEMMVRLGSMQEL
;
A
#
# COMPACT_ATOMS: atom_id res chain seq x y z
N ASP A 1 14.46 23.15 30.15
CA ASP A 1 13.56 22.02 29.93
C ASP A 1 14.02 21.22 28.73
N LYS A 2 14.23 19.92 28.93
CA LYS A 2 14.61 19.01 27.84
C LYS A 2 13.34 18.46 27.23
N GLN A 3 13.11 18.76 25.95
CA GLN A 3 12.02 18.16 25.16
C GLN A 3 12.61 17.09 24.24
N LEU A 4 11.93 15.94 24.18
CA LEU A 4 12.20 14.90 23.20
C LEU A 4 10.98 14.79 22.28
N GLN A 5 11.23 14.82 20.99
CA GLN A 5 10.18 14.55 19.98
C GLN A 5 10.38 13.17 19.40
N LEU A 6 9.34 12.36 19.48
CA LEU A 6 9.30 11.03 18.89
C LEU A 6 8.22 11.00 17.79
N ALA A 7 8.61 10.66 16.58
CA ALA A 7 7.68 10.41 15.48
C ALA A 7 7.49 8.90 15.30
N VAL A 8 6.24 8.45 15.34
CA VAL A 8 5.88 7.04 15.15
C VAL A 8 4.96 6.92 13.95
N ASN A 9 5.35 6.13 12.97
CA ASN A 9 4.53 5.81 11.81
C ASN A 9 3.78 4.50 12.09
N LEU A 10 2.46 4.57 12.09
CA LEU A 10 1.59 3.42 12.33
C LEU A 10 0.79 3.13 11.06
N ARG A 11 0.69 1.85 10.74
CA ARG A 11 -0.10 1.37 9.60
C ARG A 11 -1.25 0.52 10.11
N ALA A 12 -2.47 1.04 9.94
CA ALA A 12 -3.66 0.33 10.37
C ALA A 12 -3.85 -0.95 9.54
N PRO A 13 -4.04 -2.11 10.17
CA PRO A 13 -4.36 -3.34 9.48
C PRO A 13 -5.78 -3.26 8.89
N LYS A 14 -6.06 -4.14 7.91
CA LYS A 14 -7.41 -4.28 7.36
C LYS A 14 -8.43 -4.52 8.48
N GLY A 15 -9.53 -3.78 8.44
CA GLY A 15 -10.62 -3.89 9.42
C GLY A 15 -10.45 -3.04 10.68
N LYS A 16 -9.36 -2.27 10.80
CA LYS A 16 -9.15 -1.33 11.90
C LYS A 16 -9.03 0.10 11.36
N SER A 17 -9.81 1.02 11.92
CA SER A 17 -9.70 2.42 11.51
C SER A 17 -8.46 3.10 12.12
N PRO A 18 -7.94 4.15 11.48
CA PRO A 18 -6.85 4.95 12.05
C PRO A 18 -7.19 5.52 13.43
N GLU A 19 -8.45 5.90 13.66
CA GLU A 19 -8.94 6.44 14.93
C GLU A 19 -8.91 5.36 16.03
N GLN A 20 -9.34 4.14 15.71
CA GLN A 20 -9.26 3.00 16.64
C GLN A 20 -7.82 2.70 17.01
N LEU A 21 -6.92 2.63 16.01
CA LEU A 21 -5.50 2.39 16.26
C LEU A 21 -4.88 3.48 17.12
N LYS A 22 -5.18 4.76 16.83
CA LYS A 22 -4.74 5.89 17.64
C LYS A 22 -5.20 5.78 19.08
N SER A 23 -6.49 5.47 19.31
CA SER A 23 -7.06 5.34 20.64
C SER A 23 -6.39 4.22 21.44
N GLU A 24 -6.15 3.07 20.82
CA GLU A 24 -5.46 1.95 21.46
C GLU A 24 -4.01 2.28 21.83
N VAL A 25 -3.28 2.93 20.92
CA VAL A 25 -1.90 3.34 21.18
C VAL A 25 -1.86 4.38 22.30
N LYS A 26 -2.75 5.37 22.24
CA LYS A 26 -2.84 6.40 23.26
C LYS A 26 -3.15 5.79 24.63
N ALA A 27 -4.12 4.88 24.73
CA ALA A 27 -4.47 4.23 26.01
C ALA A 27 -3.28 3.46 26.60
N LYS A 28 -2.49 2.76 25.78
CA LYS A 28 -1.28 2.06 26.24
C LYS A 28 -0.21 3.04 26.71
N LEU A 29 -0.01 4.13 26.01
CA LEU A 29 0.96 5.16 26.40
C LEU A 29 0.53 5.86 27.69
N ASP A 30 -0.73 6.25 27.81
CA ASP A 30 -1.28 6.89 29.02
C ASP A 30 -1.14 5.97 30.24
N HIS A 31 -1.42 4.67 30.08
CA HIS A 31 -1.21 3.68 31.14
C HIS A 31 0.26 3.58 31.60
N TRP A 32 1.18 3.64 30.64
CA TRP A 32 2.61 3.64 30.96
C TRP A 32 3.04 4.97 31.61
N LEU A 33 2.58 6.11 31.06
CA LEU A 33 2.90 7.45 31.56
C LEU A 33 2.39 7.70 32.98
N ALA A 34 1.26 7.10 33.36
CA ALA A 34 0.70 7.21 34.71
C ALA A 34 1.68 6.73 35.81
N LYS A 35 2.70 5.98 35.44
CA LYS A 35 3.76 5.48 36.33
C LYS A 35 5.04 6.34 36.29
N THR A 36 5.00 7.47 35.60
CA THR A 36 6.17 8.34 35.37
C THR A 36 5.79 9.81 35.68
N THR A 37 6.80 10.67 35.74
CA THR A 37 6.63 12.13 35.82
C THR A 37 6.68 12.82 34.47
N ILE A 38 6.63 12.03 33.37
CA ILE A 38 6.74 12.54 32.00
C ILE A 38 5.38 13.08 31.55
N ALA A 39 5.35 14.34 31.10
CA ALA A 39 4.19 14.88 30.41
C ALA A 39 4.37 14.68 28.90
N MET A 40 3.32 14.20 28.23
CA MET A 40 3.34 13.98 26.78
C MET A 40 2.25 14.80 26.09
N ARG A 41 2.62 15.40 24.96
CA ARG A 41 1.68 16.02 24.03
C ARG A 41 1.60 15.16 22.77
N TYR A 42 0.37 14.96 22.30
CA TYR A 42 0.12 14.17 21.09
C TYR A 42 -0.26 15.09 19.94
N SER A 43 0.40 14.94 18.82
CA SER A 43 -0.07 15.43 17.54
C SER A 43 -0.18 14.25 16.57
N HIS A 44 -1.08 14.30 15.61
CA HIS A 44 -1.23 13.25 14.63
C HIS A 44 -1.70 13.78 13.30
N SER A 45 -1.26 13.14 12.26
CA SER A 45 -1.84 13.21 10.92
C SER A 45 -2.24 11.80 10.50
N GLN A 46 -3.29 11.68 9.72
CA GLN A 46 -3.75 10.36 9.28
C GLN A 46 -4.24 10.42 7.84
N ARG A 47 -4.07 9.31 7.12
CA ARG A 47 -4.72 9.07 5.83
C ARG A 47 -5.69 7.91 5.98
N LYS A 48 -6.82 7.98 5.29
CA LYS A 48 -7.77 6.87 5.24
C LYS A 48 -7.16 5.69 4.51
N PRO A 49 -7.40 4.44 4.95
CA PRO A 49 -7.02 3.29 4.15
C PRO A 49 -7.73 3.31 2.81
N MET A 50 -7.03 2.93 1.77
CA MET A 50 -7.61 2.78 0.45
C MET A 50 -8.20 1.36 0.33
N TYR A 51 -9.47 1.31 -0.06
CA TYR A 51 -10.16 0.08 -0.43
C TYR A 51 -10.84 0.28 -1.77
N ARG A 52 -10.77 -0.73 -2.63
CA ARG A 52 -11.46 -0.74 -3.91
C ARG A 52 -12.26 -2.02 -4.05
N ASN A 53 -13.45 -1.88 -4.65
CA ASN A 53 -14.26 -3.03 -4.95
C ASN A 53 -13.56 -3.88 -6.03
N PRO A 54 -13.27 -5.16 -5.75
CA PRO A 54 -12.61 -6.04 -6.70
C PRO A 54 -13.51 -6.50 -7.86
N GLU A 55 -14.79 -6.16 -7.86
CA GLU A 55 -15.78 -6.66 -8.83
C GLU A 55 -15.87 -5.81 -10.11
N GLY A 56 -15.20 -4.66 -10.17
CA GLY A 56 -15.18 -3.82 -11.36
C GLY A 56 -14.58 -4.54 -12.58
N LYS A 57 -15.17 -4.35 -13.76
CA LYS A 57 -14.69 -4.98 -15.01
C LYS A 57 -13.23 -4.69 -15.29
N TRP A 58 -12.83 -3.43 -15.18
CA TRP A 58 -11.45 -3.02 -15.40
C TRP A 58 -10.47 -3.55 -14.35
N VAL A 59 -10.89 -3.65 -13.10
CA VAL A 59 -10.07 -4.23 -12.03
C VAL A 59 -9.84 -5.71 -12.28
N ASN A 60 -10.87 -6.41 -12.76
CA ASN A 60 -10.77 -7.81 -13.15
C ASN A 60 -9.86 -7.99 -14.37
N ALA A 61 -9.93 -7.10 -15.36
CA ALA A 61 -9.01 -7.13 -16.51
C ALA A 61 -7.53 -7.00 -16.07
N LEU A 62 -7.22 -6.13 -15.12
CA LEU A 62 -5.87 -6.05 -14.55
C LEU A 62 -5.43 -7.36 -13.89
N LEU A 63 -6.35 -7.98 -13.17
CA LEU A 63 -6.06 -9.25 -12.50
C LEU A 63 -5.81 -10.39 -13.49
N ASP A 64 -6.58 -10.41 -14.59
CA ASP A 64 -6.41 -11.39 -15.66
C ASP A 64 -5.06 -11.19 -16.38
N ILE A 65 -4.70 -9.95 -16.71
CA ILE A 65 -3.41 -9.61 -17.30
C ILE A 65 -2.25 -10.10 -16.40
N ALA A 66 -2.33 -9.84 -15.09
CA ALA A 66 -1.30 -10.29 -14.16
C ALA A 66 -1.22 -11.82 -14.12
N THR A 67 -2.36 -12.50 -14.04
CA THR A 67 -2.44 -13.97 -13.99
C THR A 67 -1.86 -14.62 -15.26
N GLU A 68 -2.25 -14.11 -16.42
CA GLU A 68 -1.81 -14.63 -17.72
C GLU A 68 -0.31 -14.46 -17.96
N ASN A 69 0.24 -13.29 -17.58
CA ASN A 69 1.64 -12.98 -17.83
C ASN A 69 2.61 -13.52 -16.76
N LEU A 70 2.16 -13.68 -15.52
CA LEU A 70 3.01 -14.06 -14.40
C LEU A 70 2.82 -15.50 -13.94
N ASN A 71 1.87 -16.22 -14.54
CA ASN A 71 1.50 -17.58 -14.11
C ASN A 71 1.21 -17.66 -12.60
N MET A 72 0.54 -16.62 -12.08
CA MET A 72 0.20 -16.50 -10.66
C MET A 72 -1.27 -16.83 -10.42
N PRO A 73 -1.61 -17.30 -9.21
CA PRO A 73 -3.02 -17.47 -8.86
C PRO A 73 -3.76 -16.12 -8.93
N ARG A 74 -4.98 -16.16 -9.46
CA ARG A 74 -5.87 -14.99 -9.57
C ARG A 74 -6.30 -14.53 -8.19
N ARG A 75 -5.66 -13.50 -7.65
CA ARG A 75 -5.96 -12.96 -6.32
C ARG A 75 -5.59 -11.50 -6.18
N PHE A 76 -6.35 -10.79 -5.37
CA PHE A 76 -6.00 -9.46 -4.91
C PHE A 76 -5.05 -9.53 -3.72
N GLY A 77 -4.13 -8.58 -3.66
CA GLY A 77 -3.24 -8.39 -2.53
C GLY A 77 -3.63 -7.19 -1.69
N SER A 78 -2.99 -7.06 -0.56
CA SER A 78 -2.98 -5.84 0.24
C SER A 78 -1.55 -5.47 0.58
N SER A 79 -1.26 -4.18 0.64
CA SER A 79 0.05 -3.66 1.00
C SER A 79 -0.08 -2.67 2.15
N GLY A 80 0.86 -2.71 3.09
CA GLY A 80 1.01 -1.68 4.11
C GLY A 80 1.69 -0.41 3.60
N GLY A 81 2.11 -0.39 2.33
CA GLY A 81 2.68 0.77 1.67
C GLY A 81 1.65 1.87 1.38
N ALA A 82 2.12 3.06 1.11
CA ALA A 82 1.31 4.17 0.62
C ALA A 82 1.94 4.72 -0.65
N THR A 83 1.11 5.10 -1.61
CA THR A 83 1.51 5.73 -2.86
C THR A 83 0.56 6.88 -3.17
N SER A 84 0.89 7.69 -4.18
CA SER A 84 0.03 8.78 -4.65
C SER A 84 -1.35 8.32 -5.14
N ILE A 85 -1.52 7.04 -5.43
CA ILE A 85 -2.81 6.45 -5.83
C ILE A 85 -3.89 6.61 -4.74
N HIS A 86 -3.50 6.81 -3.47
CA HIS A 86 -4.43 7.06 -2.38
C HIS A 86 -5.24 8.34 -2.55
N ASP A 87 -4.71 9.29 -3.31
CA ASP A 87 -5.33 10.59 -3.56
C ASP A 87 -6.28 10.55 -4.77
N LEU A 88 -6.35 9.43 -5.49
CA LEU A 88 -7.23 9.22 -6.63
C LEU A 88 -8.51 8.46 -6.22
N PRO A 89 -9.71 8.94 -6.62
CA PRO A 89 -10.98 8.37 -6.15
C PRO A 89 -11.19 6.91 -6.56
N ASN A 90 -10.75 6.50 -7.74
CA ASN A 90 -10.94 5.15 -8.29
C ASN A 90 -9.62 4.45 -8.64
N GLY A 91 -8.52 4.88 -8.04
CA GLY A 91 -7.23 4.27 -8.32
C GLY A 91 -7.08 2.88 -7.69
N VAL A 92 -6.37 1.99 -8.36
CA VAL A 92 -5.85 0.75 -7.78
C VAL A 92 -4.33 0.73 -7.95
N GLN A 93 -3.66 0.08 -7.02
CA GLN A 93 -2.25 -0.19 -7.18
C GLN A 93 -2.10 -1.46 -8.03
N PHE A 94 -1.47 -1.30 -9.18
CA PHE A 94 -1.08 -2.40 -10.06
C PHE A 94 0.42 -2.34 -10.22
N GLY A 95 1.13 -3.35 -9.77
CA GLY A 95 2.58 -3.36 -9.77
C GLY A 95 3.13 -4.77 -9.90
N LEU A 96 4.37 -4.83 -10.37
CA LEU A 96 5.03 -6.01 -10.85
C LEU A 96 6.21 -6.37 -9.94
N ALA A 97 5.91 -6.62 -8.68
CA ALA A 97 6.86 -7.27 -7.78
C ALA A 97 6.73 -8.78 -7.99
N MET A 98 7.76 -9.41 -8.53
CA MET A 98 7.80 -10.85 -8.70
C MET A 98 7.90 -11.54 -7.34
N PRO A 99 7.03 -12.52 -7.03
CA PRO A 99 6.96 -13.12 -5.69
C PRO A 99 8.19 -13.94 -5.33
N ASP A 100 8.92 -14.41 -6.32
CA ASP A 100 10.15 -15.23 -6.21
C ASP A 100 11.43 -14.40 -6.18
N GLN A 101 11.32 -13.07 -6.24
CA GLN A 101 12.47 -12.19 -6.34
C GLN A 101 12.58 -11.24 -5.15
N LYS A 102 13.82 -11.07 -4.70
CA LYS A 102 14.12 -10.14 -3.62
C LYS A 102 13.79 -8.72 -4.06
N TYR A 103 12.87 -8.09 -3.35
CA TYR A 103 12.61 -6.68 -3.52
C TYR A 103 13.79 -5.84 -3.02
N THR A 104 14.33 -4.98 -3.87
CA THR A 104 15.48 -4.12 -3.57
C THR A 104 15.10 -2.63 -3.49
N GLY A 105 13.85 -2.28 -3.72
CA GLY A 105 13.37 -0.89 -3.63
C GLY A 105 13.55 -0.29 -2.24
N HIS A 106 13.77 1.01 -2.18
CA HIS A 106 14.05 1.79 -0.98
C HIS A 106 15.34 1.40 -0.22
N ASN A 107 16.27 0.73 -0.88
CA ASN A 107 17.55 0.34 -0.31
C ASN A 107 18.71 0.90 -1.13
N ALA A 108 19.90 0.94 -0.53
CA ALA A 108 21.12 1.22 -1.26
C ALA A 108 21.32 0.17 -2.36
N ASN A 109 21.79 0.61 -3.54
CA ASN A 109 21.97 -0.24 -4.72
C ASN A 109 20.65 -0.88 -5.22
N GLU A 110 19.56 -0.12 -5.19
CA GLU A 110 18.30 -0.52 -5.81
C GLU A 110 18.52 -0.86 -7.30
N PHE A 111 18.02 -2.01 -7.72
CA PHE A 111 18.13 -2.43 -9.10
C PHE A 111 16.92 -3.26 -9.52
N LYS A 112 16.74 -3.37 -10.83
CA LYS A 112 15.81 -4.29 -11.46
C LYS A 112 16.51 -5.00 -12.59
N ARG A 113 16.28 -6.30 -12.76
CA ARG A 113 16.84 -7.06 -13.88
C ARG A 113 16.21 -6.62 -15.18
N VAL A 114 16.98 -6.65 -16.26
CA VAL A 114 16.50 -6.23 -17.59
C VAL A 114 15.31 -7.08 -18.05
N GLU A 115 15.37 -8.39 -17.84
CA GLU A 115 14.30 -9.32 -18.22
C GLU A 115 12.99 -8.98 -17.49
N GLN A 116 13.07 -8.61 -16.23
CA GLN A 116 11.92 -8.18 -15.44
C GLN A 116 11.36 -6.85 -15.93
N PHE A 117 12.25 -5.91 -16.24
CA PHE A 117 11.83 -4.62 -16.79
C PHE A 117 11.11 -4.81 -18.13
N MET A 118 11.60 -5.70 -19.01
CA MET A 118 10.95 -5.99 -20.28
C MET A 118 9.60 -6.69 -20.09
N LEU A 119 9.48 -7.57 -19.11
CA LEU A 119 8.20 -8.19 -18.75
C LEU A 119 7.21 -7.15 -18.22
N ASP A 120 7.66 -6.26 -17.34
CA ASP A 120 6.85 -5.15 -16.84
C ASP A 120 6.34 -4.26 -17.97
N LEU A 121 7.23 -3.90 -18.90
CA LEU A 121 6.87 -3.09 -20.06
C LEU A 121 5.80 -3.77 -20.90
N ARG A 122 5.93 -5.07 -21.15
CA ARG A 122 4.93 -5.86 -21.85
C ARG A 122 3.58 -5.82 -21.13
N ILE A 123 3.57 -6.07 -19.83
CA ILE A 123 2.35 -6.12 -19.01
C ILE A 123 1.66 -4.74 -18.98
N VAL A 124 2.44 -3.66 -18.81
CA VAL A 124 1.89 -2.30 -18.82
C VAL A 124 1.34 -1.94 -20.21
N THR A 125 2.02 -2.33 -21.27
CA THR A 125 1.53 -2.12 -22.65
C THR A 125 0.22 -2.87 -22.87
N GLU A 126 0.14 -4.12 -22.48
CA GLU A 126 -1.09 -4.92 -22.58
C GLU A 126 -2.23 -4.30 -21.75
N MET A 127 -1.93 -3.83 -20.54
CA MET A 127 -2.89 -3.10 -19.71
C MET A 127 -3.44 -1.87 -20.44
N MET A 128 -2.57 -1.04 -21.02
CA MET A 128 -3.00 0.14 -21.79
C MET A 128 -3.91 -0.23 -22.96
N VAL A 129 -3.57 -1.27 -23.70
CA VAL A 129 -4.37 -1.73 -24.84
C VAL A 129 -5.71 -2.30 -24.38
N ARG A 130 -5.72 -3.21 -23.42
CA ARG A 130 -6.97 -3.85 -22.95
C ARG A 130 -7.91 -2.84 -22.30
N LEU A 131 -7.41 -1.99 -21.41
CA LEU A 131 -8.26 -0.99 -20.75
C LEU A 131 -8.71 0.10 -21.74
N GLY A 132 -7.82 0.55 -22.64
CA GLY A 132 -8.16 1.55 -23.65
C GLY A 132 -9.17 1.07 -24.70
N SER A 133 -9.32 -0.25 -24.87
CA SER A 133 -10.33 -0.84 -25.77
C SER A 133 -11.68 -1.13 -25.11
N MET A 134 -11.79 -0.96 -23.78
CA MET A 134 -13.05 -1.14 -23.08
C MET A 134 -14.00 0.03 -23.37
N GLN A 135 -15.25 -0.28 -23.72
CA GLN A 135 -16.26 0.76 -23.97
C GLN A 135 -16.73 1.44 -22.67
N GLU A 136 -16.64 0.73 -21.55
CA GLU A 136 -16.96 1.21 -20.19
C GLU A 136 -15.94 0.62 -19.21
N LEU A 137 -15.46 1.44 -18.29
CA LEU A 137 -14.53 1.07 -17.22
C LEU A 137 -15.24 0.79 -15.89
#